data_b2de14332911abfac305a874f053f8bb
#
_entry.id   b2de14332911abfac305a874f053f8bb
#
_cell.length_a   1.000
_cell.length_b   1.000
_cell.length_c   1.000
_cell.angle_alpha   90.00
_cell.angle_beta   90.00
_cell.angle_gamma   90.00
#
_symmetry.space_group_name_H-M   'P 1'
#
loop_
_entity.id
_entity.type
_entity.pdbx_description
1 polymer ?
#
loop_
_entity_poly.entity_id
_entity_poly.type
_entity_poly.pdbx_seq_one_letter_code
_entity_poly.pdbx_strand_id
1 'polypeptide(L)'
;MDIGSGTGGTGLHARKHHKGSAHHQGEDTDDSHPQSPHRRRMTVILPSVVNAKNRKRRLDSIFETWGPNARAIYVVHNVSEFPQADQHALVSEKSQPEDPYSYPQILLVPPTIGIDDGLPRLNYVIRTVYEKVNPDFAFFVNDHTYVIPEHLCKYLEDKHPEEHMYHGHAMKNQKDVFNSGAAGYVLSRKTMQSLVQKWDQEDPTCLLKNGAKWLQGNPGLVTTKCLKEVLHVEAVDTRYHGKYHRFHAFPLTRIVSGAVDDWYKKKHEDMDKLMKTDKSYNNLDSGVGCCAQDTISFHYVGYLESRALFSTREALIENPHMTDHELKSLMIAKWPKDFKDIGGYSRGLPKEKSKDDWEPLLTVMRRISSRHTQREC
;
A
#
# COMPACT_ATOMS: atom_id res chain seq x y z
N MET A 1 4.43 59.32 -27.37
CA MET A 1 3.99 60.54 -26.66
C MET A 1 4.19 60.21 -25.22
N ASP A 2 5.33 60.54 -24.78
CA ASP A 2 5.84 61.56 -23.87
C ASP A 2 5.61 61.20 -22.41
N ILE A 3 6.68 60.83 -21.70
CA ILE A 3 7.84 61.55 -21.11
C ILE A 3 7.44 62.25 -19.78
N GLY A 4 8.27 62.01 -18.76
CA GLY A 4 8.45 62.81 -17.55
C GLY A 4 8.75 61.99 -16.30
N SER A 5 9.93 61.64 -15.87
CA SER A 5 11.17 62.34 -15.41
C SER A 5 11.00 63.23 -14.19
N GLY A 6 11.83 62.99 -13.16
CA GLY A 6 12.16 63.90 -12.06
C GLY A 6 12.51 63.12 -10.77
N THR A 7 13.77 62.75 -10.47
CA THR A 7 14.86 63.45 -9.72
C THR A 7 14.40 63.97 -8.34
N GLY A 8 14.96 63.60 -7.22
CA GLY A 8 16.26 63.57 -6.68
C GLY A 8 16.18 64.14 -5.26
N GLY A 9 17.05 63.74 -4.34
CA GLY A 9 17.17 64.46 -3.09
C GLY A 9 17.84 63.66 -1.94
N THR A 10 19.12 63.82 -1.87
CA THR A 10 20.07 63.41 -0.81
C THR A 10 19.87 64.17 0.52
N GLY A 11 20.16 63.53 1.62
CA GLY A 11 20.28 64.20 2.92
C GLY A 11 20.91 63.30 4.00
N LEU A 12 22.22 63.43 4.18
CA LEU A 12 23.01 62.97 5.29
C LEU A 12 22.80 63.90 6.52
N HIS A 13 22.79 63.32 7.75
CA HIS A 13 23.47 63.81 8.98
C HIS A 13 23.16 62.87 10.14
N ALA A 14 24.12 62.21 10.68
CA ALA A 14 25.13 62.42 11.71
C ALA A 14 24.63 62.19 13.16
N ARG A 15 25.19 61.14 13.73
CA ARG A 15 25.65 60.84 15.13
C ARG A 15 25.06 61.64 16.31
N LYS A 16 24.64 60.87 17.33
CA LYS A 16 25.11 61.10 18.71
C LYS A 16 25.04 59.83 19.56
N HIS A 17 26.15 59.51 20.24
CA HIS A 17 26.32 58.54 21.30
C HIS A 17 25.57 58.95 22.57
N HIS A 18 24.97 57.98 23.29
CA HIS A 18 24.97 57.98 24.74
C HIS A 18 25.07 56.54 25.27
N LYS A 19 25.99 56.37 26.21
CA LYS A 19 26.22 55.21 27.06
C LYS A 19 25.23 55.21 28.23
N GLY A 20 24.87 54.02 28.73
CA GLY A 20 24.40 53.86 30.10
C GLY A 20 23.54 52.65 30.31
N SER A 21 24.19 51.64 30.78
CA SER A 21 23.96 50.88 32.03
C SER A 21 22.87 49.83 32.11
N ALA A 22 23.34 48.68 32.49
CA ALA A 22 22.76 47.38 32.79
C ALA A 22 21.51 47.38 33.69
N HIS A 23 20.56 46.42 33.44
CA HIS A 23 20.09 45.48 34.47
C HIS A 23 19.32 44.30 33.82
N HIS A 24 19.76 43.14 34.14
CA HIS A 24 19.24 41.82 34.39
C HIS A 24 17.83 41.41 34.01
N GLN A 25 17.80 40.21 33.42
CA GLN A 25 16.93 39.03 33.63
C GLN A 25 15.63 39.00 32.83
N GLY A 26 15.60 37.96 32.03
CA GLY A 26 14.49 37.39 31.35
C GLY A 26 14.98 36.48 30.25
N GLU A 27 15.58 35.34 30.61
CA GLU A 27 15.77 34.22 29.69
C GLU A 27 14.41 33.60 29.38
N ASP A 28 13.74 34.11 28.37
CA ASP A 28 12.73 33.37 27.66
C ASP A 28 13.48 32.63 26.54
N THR A 29 13.90 31.41 26.85
CA THR A 29 14.32 30.43 25.87
C THR A 29 13.09 29.98 25.09
N ASP A 30 12.82 30.70 24.01
CA ASP A 30 11.92 30.23 22.94
C ASP A 30 12.62 29.05 22.23
N ASP A 31 12.51 27.85 22.83
CA ASP A 31 12.86 26.56 22.24
C ASP A 31 11.85 26.20 21.16
N SER A 32 11.74 27.04 20.12
CA SER A 32 11.14 26.64 18.86
C SER A 32 12.07 25.69 18.12
N HIS A 33 12.26 24.50 18.66
CA HIS A 33 12.73 23.38 17.86
C HIS A 33 11.76 23.20 16.69
N PRO A 34 12.23 23.21 15.43
CA PRO A 34 11.38 22.85 14.31
C PRO A 34 10.84 21.45 14.59
N GLN A 35 9.53 21.34 14.86
CA GLN A 35 8.85 20.08 15.04
C GLN A 35 9.24 19.21 13.85
N SER A 36 9.89 18.08 14.12
CA SER A 36 10.26 17.10 13.11
C SER A 36 9.01 16.82 12.26
N PRO A 37 9.12 16.77 10.93
CA PRO A 37 7.96 16.55 10.08
C PRO A 37 7.19 15.37 10.61
N HIS A 38 5.91 15.57 10.98
CA HIS A 38 5.08 14.55 11.63
C HIS A 38 5.18 13.25 10.86
N ARG A 39 5.86 12.27 11.46
CA ARG A 39 6.03 10.94 10.88
C ARG A 39 4.64 10.34 10.65
N ARG A 40 4.26 10.13 9.39
CA ARG A 40 2.92 9.64 9.04
C ARG A 40 2.68 8.27 9.64
N ARG A 41 1.50 8.08 10.22
CA ARG A 41 1.08 6.82 10.83
C ARG A 41 0.42 5.94 9.79
N MET A 42 1.20 5.07 9.16
CA MET A 42 0.69 4.08 8.23
C MET A 42 0.55 2.72 8.92
N THR A 43 -0.53 2.03 8.64
CA THR A 43 -0.81 0.69 9.14
C THR A 43 -1.13 -0.25 7.97
N VAL A 44 -0.50 -1.42 7.96
CA VAL A 44 -0.82 -2.49 7.01
C VAL A 44 -1.83 -3.44 7.65
N ILE A 45 -2.94 -3.68 6.96
CA ILE A 45 -4.02 -4.57 7.41
C ILE A 45 -4.07 -5.79 6.52
N LEU A 46 -4.04 -6.97 7.11
CA LEU A 46 -4.18 -8.26 6.44
C LEU A 46 -5.57 -8.85 6.72
N PRO A 47 -6.65 -8.37 6.06
CA PRO A 47 -8.02 -8.74 6.40
C PRO A 47 -8.42 -10.13 5.93
N SER A 48 -7.64 -10.73 5.04
CA SER A 48 -7.99 -11.99 4.40
C SER A 48 -7.28 -13.16 5.02
N VAL A 49 -8.06 -14.18 5.41
CA VAL A 49 -7.57 -15.50 5.75
C VAL A 49 -7.80 -16.40 4.56
N VAL A 50 -6.80 -16.48 3.69
CA VAL A 50 -6.87 -17.36 2.54
C VAL A 50 -6.23 -18.68 2.89
N ASN A 51 -6.92 -19.71 3.18
CA ASN A 51 -6.43 -21.06 3.41
C ASN A 51 -5.60 -21.28 4.70
N ALA A 52 -6.23 -21.81 5.73
CA ALA A 52 -5.64 -22.14 7.03
C ALA A 52 -4.35 -23.00 6.94
N LYS A 53 -4.23 -23.86 5.94
CA LYS A 53 -3.09 -24.80 5.80
C LYS A 53 -1.76 -24.07 5.57
N ASN A 54 -1.73 -23.00 4.81
CA ASN A 54 -0.50 -22.27 4.47
C ASN A 54 -0.37 -20.94 5.22
N ARG A 55 -1.36 -20.57 6.01
CA ARG A 55 -1.43 -19.28 6.69
C ARG A 55 -0.19 -19.01 7.55
N LYS A 56 0.17 -19.94 8.43
CA LYS A 56 1.34 -19.77 9.29
C LYS A 56 2.60 -19.49 8.46
N ARG A 57 2.86 -20.29 7.41
CA ARG A 57 4.05 -20.11 6.56
C ARG A 57 4.07 -18.77 5.83
N ARG A 58 2.90 -18.25 5.44
CA ARG A 58 2.76 -16.95 4.80
C ARG A 58 3.02 -15.81 5.78
N LEU A 59 2.43 -15.87 6.96
CA LEU A 59 2.69 -14.90 8.03
C LEU A 59 4.15 -14.93 8.47
N ASP A 60 4.72 -16.11 8.71
CA ASP A 60 6.15 -16.25 9.02
C ASP A 60 7.00 -15.57 7.91
N SER A 61 6.66 -15.79 6.65
CA SER A 61 7.37 -15.16 5.53
C SER A 61 7.24 -13.64 5.52
N ILE A 62 6.06 -13.09 5.83
CA ILE A 62 5.87 -11.63 5.95
C ILE A 62 6.76 -11.09 7.07
N PHE A 63 6.77 -11.74 8.22
CA PHE A 63 7.52 -11.31 9.40
C PHE A 63 9.04 -11.48 9.24
N GLU A 64 9.49 -12.39 8.42
CA GLU A 64 10.89 -12.60 8.08
C GLU A 64 11.38 -11.70 6.93
N THR A 65 10.48 -11.06 6.19
CA THR A 65 10.83 -10.29 4.99
C THR A 65 10.44 -8.81 5.13
N TRP A 66 9.41 -8.39 4.46
CA TRP A 66 9.02 -6.98 4.36
C TRP A 66 8.29 -6.44 5.60
N GLY A 67 7.74 -7.31 6.43
CA GLY A 67 6.95 -6.90 7.58
C GLY A 67 7.71 -6.01 8.57
N PRO A 68 8.97 -6.31 8.95
CA PRO A 68 9.74 -5.44 9.85
C PRO A 68 9.94 -4.01 9.34
N ASN A 69 9.84 -3.79 8.02
CA ASN A 69 9.96 -2.47 7.41
C ASN A 69 8.61 -1.70 7.41
N ALA A 70 7.51 -2.36 7.77
CA ALA A 70 6.21 -1.71 7.96
C ALA A 70 6.09 -1.27 9.42
N ARG A 71 5.59 -0.05 9.67
CA ARG A 71 5.47 0.50 11.02
C ARG A 71 4.53 -0.30 11.91
N ALA A 72 3.39 -0.73 11.36
CA ALA A 72 2.43 -1.56 12.06
C ALA A 72 1.76 -2.55 11.09
N ILE A 73 1.63 -3.79 11.52
CA ILE A 73 0.88 -4.82 10.78
C ILE A 73 -0.20 -5.39 11.69
N TYR A 74 -1.44 -5.35 11.22
CA TYR A 74 -2.58 -5.97 11.87
C TYR A 74 -2.99 -7.22 11.11
N VAL A 75 -2.82 -8.37 11.75
CA VAL A 75 -3.30 -9.65 11.22
C VAL A 75 -4.72 -9.87 11.70
N VAL A 76 -5.65 -10.00 10.78
CA VAL A 76 -7.07 -10.18 11.09
C VAL A 76 -7.39 -11.65 11.31
N HIS A 77 -7.83 -11.99 12.51
CA HIS A 77 -8.28 -13.32 12.88
C HIS A 77 -9.75 -13.33 13.30
N ASN A 78 -10.46 -14.41 13.01
CA ASN A 78 -11.74 -14.64 13.63
C ASN A 78 -11.52 -15.34 14.99
N VAL A 79 -12.23 -14.91 16.02
CA VAL A 79 -12.12 -15.54 17.36
C VAL A 79 -12.40 -17.04 17.30
N SER A 80 -13.30 -17.49 16.42
CA SER A 80 -13.60 -18.91 16.22
C SER A 80 -12.43 -19.75 15.69
N GLU A 81 -11.36 -19.12 15.20
CA GLU A 81 -10.15 -19.82 14.74
C GLU A 81 -9.25 -20.27 15.90
N PHE A 82 -9.50 -19.79 17.11
CA PHE A 82 -8.75 -20.13 18.30
C PHE A 82 -9.48 -21.19 19.16
N PRO A 83 -8.76 -22.01 19.94
CA PRO A 83 -9.36 -22.89 20.92
C PRO A 83 -10.25 -22.13 21.90
N GLN A 84 -11.35 -22.72 22.33
CA GLN A 84 -12.31 -22.07 23.25
C GLN A 84 -11.65 -21.52 24.53
N ALA A 85 -10.65 -22.23 25.07
CA ALA A 85 -9.90 -21.79 26.24
C ALA A 85 -9.18 -20.44 26.04
N ASP A 86 -8.74 -20.15 24.83
CA ASP A 86 -7.98 -18.94 24.51
C ASP A 86 -8.88 -17.77 24.10
N GLN A 87 -10.12 -18.05 23.67
CA GLN A 87 -11.05 -17.03 23.15
C GLN A 87 -11.40 -15.97 24.20
N HIS A 88 -11.58 -16.36 25.44
CA HIS A 88 -11.90 -15.44 26.56
C HIS A 88 -10.71 -14.53 26.92
N ALA A 89 -9.49 -15.04 26.85
CA ALA A 89 -8.28 -14.27 27.10
C ALA A 89 -8.01 -13.26 25.98
N LEU A 90 -8.30 -13.62 24.71
CA LEU A 90 -8.09 -12.80 23.55
C LEU A 90 -9.09 -11.65 23.41
N VAL A 91 -10.32 -11.81 23.92
CA VAL A 91 -11.40 -10.80 23.86
C VAL A 91 -11.30 -9.82 25.03
N SER A 92 -10.52 -10.13 26.08
CA SER A 92 -10.37 -9.21 27.22
C SER A 92 -9.66 -7.92 26.78
N GLU A 93 -10.24 -6.77 27.11
CA GLU A 93 -9.69 -5.42 26.80
C GLU A 93 -8.27 -5.17 27.32
N LYS A 94 -7.76 -6.05 28.20
CA LYS A 94 -6.43 -5.94 28.80
C LYS A 94 -5.28 -6.40 27.90
N SER A 95 -5.56 -7.02 26.76
CA SER A 95 -4.53 -7.50 25.82
C SER A 95 -4.21 -6.53 24.68
N GLN A 96 -4.67 -5.29 24.74
CA GLN A 96 -4.23 -4.28 23.78
C GLN A 96 -2.83 -3.80 24.17
N PRO A 97 -1.85 -3.84 23.26
CA PRO A 97 -0.54 -3.31 23.54
C PRO A 97 -0.62 -1.80 23.83
N GLU A 98 0.21 -1.33 24.73
CA GLU A 98 0.31 0.10 25.09
C GLU A 98 0.62 0.98 23.87
N ASP A 99 1.35 0.44 22.88
CA ASP A 99 1.59 1.09 21.61
C ASP A 99 0.83 0.37 20.47
N PRO A 100 -0.20 1.01 19.87
CA PRO A 100 -0.95 0.45 18.75
C PRO A 100 -0.10 0.29 17.46
N TYR A 101 1.11 0.81 17.45
CA TYR A 101 2.07 0.69 16.35
C TYR A 101 3.16 -0.34 16.63
N SER A 102 3.12 -1.06 17.75
CA SER A 102 4.01 -2.20 17.98
C SER A 102 3.69 -3.33 17.00
N TYR A 103 4.70 -4.04 16.57
CA TYR A 103 4.61 -5.07 15.52
C TYR A 103 4.86 -6.47 16.08
N PRO A 104 4.16 -7.51 15.59
CA PRO A 104 2.85 -7.53 14.88
C PRO A 104 1.67 -7.45 15.86
N GLN A 105 0.53 -6.94 15.38
CA GLN A 105 -0.71 -6.85 16.12
C GLN A 105 -1.75 -7.85 15.62
N ILE A 106 -2.60 -8.34 16.48
CA ILE A 106 -3.76 -9.17 16.12
C ILE A 106 -5.04 -8.35 16.25
N LEU A 107 -5.81 -8.27 15.16
CA LEU A 107 -7.15 -7.72 15.16
C LEU A 107 -8.15 -8.88 15.17
N LEU A 108 -8.92 -8.99 16.24
CA LEU A 108 -9.90 -10.05 16.42
C LEU A 108 -11.28 -9.65 15.89
N VAL A 109 -11.83 -10.47 15.01
CA VAL A 109 -13.21 -10.37 14.53
C VAL A 109 -14.08 -11.24 15.45
N PRO A 110 -15.18 -10.69 16.01
CA PRO A 110 -16.03 -11.42 16.94
C PRO A 110 -16.67 -12.67 16.30
N PRO A 111 -17.02 -13.69 17.06
CA PRO A 111 -17.57 -14.94 16.52
C PRO A 111 -18.96 -14.78 15.91
N THR A 112 -19.64 -13.65 16.18
CA THR A 112 -20.93 -13.29 15.56
C THR A 112 -20.79 -12.93 14.07
N ILE A 113 -19.58 -12.67 13.59
CA ILE A 113 -19.27 -12.43 12.19
C ILE A 113 -18.55 -13.67 11.66
N GLY A 114 -19.18 -14.39 10.74
CA GLY A 114 -18.61 -15.59 10.13
C GLY A 114 -17.35 -15.31 9.33
N ILE A 115 -16.51 -16.34 9.16
CA ILE A 115 -15.29 -16.22 8.36
C ILE A 115 -15.59 -15.91 6.90
N ASP A 116 -16.72 -16.40 6.38
CA ASP A 116 -17.18 -16.20 5.01
C ASP A 116 -18.06 -14.96 4.84
N ASP A 117 -18.36 -14.24 5.91
CA ASP A 117 -19.16 -13.01 5.90
C ASP A 117 -18.30 -11.82 5.41
N GLY A 118 -17.94 -11.83 4.14
CA GLY A 118 -16.94 -10.92 3.57
C GLY A 118 -17.20 -9.44 3.85
N LEU A 119 -18.44 -8.95 3.60
CA LEU A 119 -18.77 -7.54 3.81
C LEU A 119 -18.86 -7.16 5.29
N PRO A 120 -19.61 -7.84 6.16
CA PRO A 120 -19.64 -7.56 7.59
C PRO A 120 -18.24 -7.60 8.22
N ARG A 121 -17.41 -8.55 7.81
CA ARG A 121 -16.03 -8.68 8.26
C ARG A 121 -15.17 -7.48 7.85
N LEU A 122 -15.22 -7.07 6.58
CA LEU A 122 -14.47 -5.90 6.11
C LEU A 122 -14.92 -4.61 6.81
N ASN A 123 -16.23 -4.42 6.98
CA ASN A 123 -16.78 -3.26 7.67
C ASN A 123 -16.33 -3.22 9.14
N TYR A 124 -16.34 -4.36 9.83
CA TYR A 124 -15.84 -4.47 11.20
C TYR A 124 -14.35 -4.12 11.29
N VAL A 125 -13.54 -4.64 10.36
CA VAL A 125 -12.10 -4.38 10.33
C VAL A 125 -11.82 -2.89 10.09
N ILE A 126 -12.45 -2.28 9.08
CA ILE A 126 -12.26 -0.85 8.77
C ILE A 126 -12.69 0.02 9.96
N ARG A 127 -13.83 -0.29 10.59
CA ARG A 127 -14.30 0.41 11.80
C ARG A 127 -13.29 0.31 12.93
N THR A 128 -12.84 -0.90 13.25
CA THR A 128 -11.89 -1.13 14.36
C THR A 128 -10.57 -0.41 14.12
N VAL A 129 -10.08 -0.43 12.88
CA VAL A 129 -8.86 0.28 12.50
C VAL A 129 -9.05 1.80 12.66
N TYR A 130 -10.17 2.33 12.19
CA TYR A 130 -10.47 3.76 12.36
C TYR A 130 -10.59 4.18 13.81
N GLU A 131 -11.40 3.45 14.62
CA GLU A 131 -11.75 3.85 15.98
C GLU A 131 -10.63 3.60 17.00
N LYS A 132 -9.89 2.49 16.85
CA LYS A 132 -8.89 2.05 17.85
C LYS A 132 -7.45 2.35 17.46
N VAL A 133 -7.10 2.23 16.19
CA VAL A 133 -5.74 2.48 15.70
C VAL A 133 -5.58 3.93 15.22
N ASN A 134 -6.61 4.47 14.57
CA ASN A 134 -6.67 5.82 14.04
C ASN A 134 -5.41 6.22 13.22
N PRO A 135 -5.01 5.42 12.22
CA PRO A 135 -3.85 5.73 11.41
C PRO A 135 -4.15 6.88 10.44
N ASP A 136 -3.11 7.53 9.92
CA ASP A 136 -3.25 8.48 8.82
C ASP A 136 -3.71 7.77 7.55
N PHE A 137 -3.15 6.59 7.30
CA PHE A 137 -3.48 5.73 6.17
C PHE A 137 -3.48 4.26 6.59
N ALA A 138 -4.43 3.48 6.06
CA ALA A 138 -4.46 2.04 6.21
C ALA A 138 -4.33 1.36 4.83
N PHE A 139 -3.41 0.42 4.71
CA PHE A 139 -3.18 -0.37 3.51
C PHE A 139 -3.74 -1.78 3.71
N PHE A 140 -4.77 -2.11 2.95
CA PHE A 140 -5.47 -3.40 3.02
C PHE A 140 -4.90 -4.35 1.97
N VAL A 141 -4.33 -5.47 2.40
CA VAL A 141 -3.70 -6.48 1.55
C VAL A 141 -4.01 -7.90 2.01
N ASN A 142 -3.71 -8.87 1.16
CA ASN A 142 -3.80 -10.29 1.49
C ASN A 142 -2.47 -10.84 2.03
N ASP A 143 -2.53 -11.97 2.73
CA ASP A 143 -1.37 -12.67 3.30
C ASP A 143 -0.40 -13.27 2.24
N HIS A 144 -0.78 -13.24 0.97
CA HIS A 144 0.05 -13.64 -0.17
C HIS A 144 0.34 -12.46 -1.12
N THR A 145 0.36 -11.25 -0.56
CA THR A 145 0.83 -10.05 -1.24
C THR A 145 2.21 -9.67 -0.69
N TYR A 146 3.20 -9.60 -1.57
CA TYR A 146 4.50 -9.01 -1.23
C TYR A 146 4.39 -7.50 -1.28
N VAL A 147 4.84 -6.82 -0.25
CA VAL A 147 4.80 -5.35 -0.13
C VAL A 147 6.21 -4.80 -0.07
N ILE A 148 6.39 -3.60 -0.59
CA ILE A 148 7.60 -2.78 -0.45
C ILE A 148 7.22 -1.56 0.39
N PRO A 149 7.31 -1.64 1.73
CA PRO A 149 6.79 -0.61 2.62
C PRO A 149 7.41 0.76 2.39
N GLU A 150 8.71 0.83 2.14
CA GLU A 150 9.44 2.07 1.88
C GLU A 150 8.91 2.82 0.64
N HIS A 151 8.45 2.10 -0.39
CA HIS A 151 7.83 2.71 -1.57
C HIS A 151 6.42 3.21 -1.27
N LEU A 152 5.66 2.45 -0.46
CA LEU A 152 4.35 2.88 -0.02
C LEU A 152 4.45 4.17 0.81
N CYS A 153 5.40 4.25 1.72
CA CYS A 153 5.61 5.44 2.55
C CYS A 153 5.97 6.65 1.71
N LYS A 154 6.89 6.48 0.75
CA LYS A 154 7.23 7.53 -0.20
C LYS A 154 6.01 7.98 -1.02
N TYR A 155 5.19 7.03 -1.47
CA TYR A 155 3.97 7.33 -2.20
C TYR A 155 2.96 8.15 -1.39
N LEU A 156 2.93 7.96 -0.07
CA LEU A 156 2.01 8.64 0.85
C LEU A 156 2.58 9.95 1.41
N GLU A 157 3.84 10.29 1.14
CA GLU A 157 4.54 11.43 1.75
C GLU A 157 3.85 12.77 1.47
N ASP A 158 3.30 12.95 0.28
CA ASP A 158 2.59 14.16 -0.17
C ASP A 158 1.06 14.08 -0.04
N LYS A 159 0.53 13.01 0.57
CA LYS A 159 -0.92 12.81 0.71
C LYS A 159 -1.44 13.34 2.05
N HIS A 160 -2.69 13.78 2.05
CA HIS A 160 -3.33 14.34 3.23
C HIS A 160 -4.35 13.37 3.85
N PRO A 161 -4.17 12.92 5.11
CA PRO A 161 -5.06 11.94 5.73
C PRO A 161 -6.49 12.47 5.94
N GLU A 162 -6.67 13.78 5.95
CA GLU A 162 -7.97 14.45 6.09
C GLU A 162 -8.70 14.68 4.75
N GLU A 163 -8.09 14.26 3.65
CA GLU A 163 -8.74 14.20 2.34
C GLU A 163 -9.19 12.77 2.03
N HIS A 164 -10.26 12.64 1.24
CA HIS A 164 -10.71 11.32 0.80
C HIS A 164 -9.69 10.69 -0.13
N MET A 165 -9.29 9.46 0.19
CA MET A 165 -8.35 8.69 -0.62
C MET A 165 -8.76 7.22 -0.70
N TYR A 166 -8.86 6.70 -1.93
CA TYR A 166 -9.04 5.29 -2.25
C TYR A 166 -8.10 4.94 -3.42
N HIS A 167 -6.86 4.57 -3.09
CA HIS A 167 -5.77 4.39 -4.04
C HIS A 167 -5.28 2.94 -4.07
N GLY A 168 -5.04 2.41 -5.26
CA GLY A 168 -4.58 1.04 -5.46
C GLY A 168 -4.41 0.70 -6.92
N HIS A 169 -4.68 -0.55 -7.27
CA HIS A 169 -4.70 -1.03 -8.64
C HIS A 169 -6.10 -0.88 -9.23
N ALA A 170 -6.34 0.22 -9.92
CA ALA A 170 -7.64 0.51 -10.51
C ALA A 170 -7.95 -0.41 -11.70
N MET A 171 -9.10 -1.04 -11.64
CA MET A 171 -9.65 -1.90 -12.70
C MET A 171 -11.09 -1.54 -13.00
N LYS A 172 -11.54 -1.79 -14.22
CA LYS A 172 -12.91 -1.56 -14.62
C LYS A 172 -13.73 -2.86 -14.61
N ASN A 173 -14.89 -2.81 -13.99
CA ASN A 173 -15.89 -3.87 -14.07
C ASN A 173 -17.23 -3.27 -14.51
N GLN A 174 -17.63 -3.52 -15.75
CA GLN A 174 -18.82 -2.91 -16.37
C GLN A 174 -18.78 -1.37 -16.29
N LYS A 175 -19.61 -0.77 -15.43
CA LYS A 175 -19.70 0.69 -15.22
C LYS A 175 -18.74 1.21 -14.16
N ASP A 176 -18.24 0.32 -13.28
CA ASP A 176 -17.56 0.72 -12.08
C ASP A 176 -16.05 0.55 -12.18
N VAL A 177 -15.34 1.55 -11.75
CA VAL A 177 -13.91 1.49 -11.49
C VAL A 177 -13.71 1.17 -10.01
N PHE A 178 -12.88 0.18 -9.72
CA PHE A 178 -12.61 -0.25 -8.36
C PHE A 178 -11.12 -0.59 -8.21
N ASN A 179 -10.60 -0.48 -7.00
CA ASN A 179 -9.25 -0.96 -6.71
C ASN A 179 -9.28 -2.45 -6.37
N SER A 180 -8.36 -3.19 -7.00
CA SER A 180 -8.20 -4.61 -6.74
C SER A 180 -7.77 -4.85 -5.29
N GLY A 181 -8.63 -5.50 -4.50
CA GLY A 181 -8.28 -5.94 -3.14
C GLY A 181 -7.12 -6.94 -3.13
N ALA A 182 -6.90 -7.61 -4.25
CA ALA A 182 -5.81 -8.55 -4.45
C ALA A 182 -4.44 -7.85 -4.46
N ALA A 183 -4.31 -6.78 -5.26
CA ALA A 183 -3.09 -5.97 -5.30
C ALA A 183 -2.88 -5.12 -4.03
N GLY A 184 -3.94 -4.96 -3.25
CA GLY A 184 -4.01 -4.05 -2.13
C GLY A 184 -4.50 -2.65 -2.51
N TYR A 185 -5.07 -1.95 -1.51
CA TYR A 185 -5.49 -0.56 -1.64
C TYR A 185 -5.32 0.20 -0.34
N VAL A 186 -5.13 1.49 -0.46
CA VAL A 186 -4.97 2.42 0.67
C VAL A 186 -6.25 3.22 0.87
N LEU A 187 -6.68 3.34 2.11
CA LEU A 187 -7.69 4.29 2.56
C LEU A 187 -7.04 5.34 3.48
N SER A 188 -7.40 6.60 3.30
CA SER A 188 -7.06 7.65 4.26
C SER A 188 -7.96 7.57 5.50
N ARG A 189 -7.54 8.22 6.58
CA ARG A 189 -8.35 8.40 7.81
C ARG A 189 -9.72 8.95 7.47
N LYS A 190 -9.78 10.00 6.66
CA LYS A 190 -11.03 10.63 6.24
C LYS A 190 -11.97 9.68 5.53
N THR A 191 -11.43 8.83 4.65
CA THR A 191 -12.24 7.85 3.92
C THR A 191 -12.82 6.79 4.87
N MET A 192 -12.00 6.26 5.79
CA MET A 192 -12.46 5.30 6.80
C MET A 192 -13.52 5.93 7.71
N GLN A 193 -13.31 7.16 8.18
CA GLN A 193 -14.28 7.92 8.97
C GLN A 193 -15.63 8.00 8.26
N SER A 194 -15.61 8.41 6.99
CA SER A 194 -16.85 8.61 6.21
C SER A 194 -17.58 7.28 5.95
N LEU A 195 -16.86 6.18 5.72
CA LEU A 195 -17.47 4.85 5.61
C LEU A 195 -18.17 4.45 6.91
N VAL A 196 -17.49 4.60 8.07
CA VAL A 196 -18.05 4.28 9.39
C VAL A 196 -19.32 5.10 9.65
N GLN A 197 -19.28 6.41 9.38
CA GLN A 197 -20.47 7.27 9.52
C GLN A 197 -21.65 6.81 8.66
N LYS A 198 -21.41 6.34 7.42
CA LYS A 198 -22.48 5.82 6.56
C LYS A 198 -23.05 4.48 7.04
N TRP A 199 -22.23 3.62 7.61
CA TRP A 199 -22.72 2.39 8.25
C TRP A 199 -23.53 2.69 9.52
N ASP A 200 -23.16 3.69 10.32
CA ASP A 200 -23.92 4.13 11.51
C ASP A 200 -25.27 4.75 11.12
N GLN A 201 -25.33 5.43 9.96
CA GLN A 201 -26.56 5.95 9.36
C GLN A 201 -27.41 4.86 8.69
N GLU A 202 -26.94 3.60 8.72
CA GLU A 202 -27.59 2.46 8.07
C GLU A 202 -27.83 2.65 6.56
N ASP A 203 -26.94 3.38 5.87
CA ASP A 203 -27.07 3.63 4.44
C ASP A 203 -27.27 2.33 3.66
N PRO A 204 -28.34 2.20 2.87
CA PRO A 204 -28.72 0.95 2.22
C PRO A 204 -27.73 0.53 1.13
N THR A 205 -27.05 1.46 0.48
CA THR A 205 -26.03 1.18 -0.55
C THR A 205 -24.75 0.67 0.11
N CYS A 206 -24.32 1.30 1.19
CA CYS A 206 -23.10 0.96 1.92
C CYS A 206 -23.20 -0.38 2.67
N LEU A 207 -24.42 -0.75 3.11
CA LEU A 207 -24.70 -2.01 3.79
C LEU A 207 -25.27 -3.10 2.87
N LEU A 208 -25.44 -2.79 1.59
CA LEU A 208 -26.04 -3.73 0.60
C LEU A 208 -27.42 -4.28 1.01
N LYS A 209 -28.24 -3.49 1.72
CA LYS A 209 -29.57 -3.93 2.22
C LYS A 209 -30.50 -4.42 1.10
N ASN A 210 -30.37 -3.84 -0.11
CA ASN A 210 -31.20 -4.14 -1.27
C ASN A 210 -30.40 -4.68 -2.47
N GLY A 211 -29.21 -5.25 -2.21
CA GLY A 211 -28.29 -5.66 -3.27
C GLY A 211 -28.41 -7.13 -3.67
N ALA A 212 -27.91 -7.45 -4.85
CA ALA A 212 -27.86 -8.81 -5.35
C ALA A 212 -26.93 -9.69 -4.48
N LYS A 213 -27.36 -10.92 -4.17
CA LYS A 213 -26.60 -11.86 -3.33
C LYS A 213 -25.15 -12.07 -3.76
N TRP A 214 -24.86 -12.02 -5.07
CA TRP A 214 -23.50 -12.19 -5.57
C TRP A 214 -22.53 -11.08 -5.13
N LEU A 215 -23.04 -9.89 -4.81
CA LEU A 215 -22.23 -8.80 -4.27
C LEU A 215 -21.77 -9.05 -2.84
N GLN A 216 -22.53 -9.85 -2.06
CA GLN A 216 -22.14 -10.18 -0.68
C GLN A 216 -20.80 -10.92 -0.61
N GLY A 217 -20.50 -11.75 -1.62
CA GLY A 217 -19.21 -12.42 -1.78
C GLY A 217 -18.09 -11.53 -2.32
N ASN A 218 -18.37 -10.26 -2.63
CA ASN A 218 -17.41 -9.31 -3.18
C ASN A 218 -17.36 -8.00 -2.37
N PRO A 219 -16.90 -8.03 -1.12
CA PRO A 219 -16.95 -6.89 -0.20
C PRO A 219 -16.25 -5.64 -0.76
N GLY A 220 -15.17 -5.82 -1.53
CA GLY A 220 -14.47 -4.72 -2.18
C GLY A 220 -15.33 -3.97 -3.20
N LEU A 221 -16.18 -4.67 -3.97
CA LEU A 221 -17.12 -4.02 -4.92
C LEU A 221 -18.21 -3.25 -4.20
N VAL A 222 -18.74 -3.79 -3.10
CA VAL A 222 -19.75 -3.09 -2.28
C VAL A 222 -19.15 -1.83 -1.66
N THR A 223 -17.97 -1.95 -1.07
CA THR A 223 -17.26 -0.79 -0.52
C THR A 223 -16.98 0.25 -1.60
N THR A 224 -16.54 -0.17 -2.78
CA THR A 224 -16.33 0.74 -3.93
C THR A 224 -17.62 1.45 -4.32
N LYS A 225 -18.74 0.73 -4.36
CA LYS A 225 -20.04 1.32 -4.69
C LYS A 225 -20.46 2.38 -3.65
N CYS A 226 -20.29 2.07 -2.37
CA CYS A 226 -20.51 3.03 -1.28
C CYS A 226 -19.62 4.27 -1.44
N LEU A 227 -18.33 4.07 -1.66
CA LEU A 227 -17.37 5.17 -1.86
C LEU A 227 -17.80 6.08 -3.04
N LYS A 228 -18.12 5.48 -4.17
CA LYS A 228 -18.45 6.21 -5.40
C LYS A 228 -19.83 6.89 -5.35
N GLU A 229 -20.88 6.11 -5.05
CA GLU A 229 -22.27 6.59 -5.19
C GLU A 229 -22.74 7.43 -4.01
N VAL A 230 -22.19 7.19 -2.81
CA VAL A 230 -22.63 7.85 -1.57
C VAL A 230 -21.63 8.89 -1.08
N LEU A 231 -20.33 8.58 -1.16
CA LEU A 231 -19.27 9.45 -0.66
C LEU A 231 -18.58 10.25 -1.76
N HIS A 232 -18.87 9.97 -3.04
CA HIS A 232 -18.23 10.61 -4.20
C HIS A 232 -16.70 10.47 -4.22
N VAL A 233 -16.20 9.33 -3.71
CA VAL A 233 -14.79 8.97 -3.68
C VAL A 233 -14.49 7.94 -4.76
N GLU A 234 -13.75 8.34 -5.76
CA GLU A 234 -13.41 7.48 -6.90
C GLU A 234 -12.15 6.64 -6.61
N ALA A 235 -12.09 5.45 -7.23
CA ALA A 235 -10.85 4.69 -7.30
C ALA A 235 -9.86 5.41 -8.22
N VAL A 236 -8.67 5.68 -7.71
CA VAL A 236 -7.66 6.46 -8.44
C VAL A 236 -6.71 5.53 -9.18
N ASP A 237 -6.42 5.86 -10.45
CA ASP A 237 -5.33 5.26 -11.21
C ASP A 237 -3.99 5.73 -10.65
N THR A 238 -3.26 4.82 -10.00
CA THR A 238 -2.00 5.12 -9.33
C THR A 238 -0.77 4.89 -10.19
N ARG A 239 -0.93 4.67 -11.51
CA ARG A 239 0.19 4.46 -12.42
C ARG A 239 1.14 5.67 -12.43
N TYR A 240 2.42 5.39 -12.37
CA TYR A 240 3.46 6.40 -12.52
C TYR A 240 3.51 6.87 -13.98
N HIS A 241 3.36 8.17 -14.18
CA HIS A 241 3.23 8.79 -15.52
C HIS A 241 2.13 8.15 -16.39
N GLY A 242 1.04 7.65 -15.78
CA GLY A 242 -0.05 6.99 -16.48
C GLY A 242 0.30 5.66 -17.16
N LYS A 243 1.51 5.14 -16.92
CA LYS A 243 2.07 3.98 -17.63
C LYS A 243 2.45 2.84 -16.71
N TYR A 244 3.29 3.09 -15.71
CA TYR A 244 3.92 2.06 -14.89
C TYR A 244 3.10 1.81 -13.63
N HIS A 245 2.65 0.58 -13.42
CA HIS A 245 1.88 0.24 -12.23
C HIS A 245 2.72 0.22 -10.95
N ARG A 246 2.13 0.69 -9.86
CA ARG A 246 2.69 0.60 -8.51
C ARG A 246 2.16 -0.60 -7.75
N PHE A 247 0.92 -0.97 -8.00
CA PHE A 247 0.26 -2.11 -7.36
C PHE A 247 -0.03 -3.16 -8.42
N HIS A 248 0.32 -4.42 -8.16
CA HIS A 248 0.22 -5.49 -9.15
C HIS A 248 -0.67 -6.64 -8.68
N ALA A 249 -1.61 -7.04 -9.54
CA ALA A 249 -2.54 -8.13 -9.27
C ALA A 249 -1.92 -9.53 -9.44
N PHE A 250 -0.67 -9.61 -9.86
CA PHE A 250 0.06 -10.87 -10.11
C PHE A 250 1.50 -10.79 -9.61
N PRO A 251 2.20 -11.96 -9.48
CA PRO A 251 3.61 -12.01 -9.14
C PRO A 251 4.49 -11.38 -10.22
N LEU A 252 5.64 -10.89 -9.79
CA LEU A 252 6.64 -10.25 -10.67
C LEU A 252 6.96 -11.08 -11.92
N THR A 253 7.30 -12.35 -11.74
CA THR A 253 7.70 -13.23 -12.86
C THR A 253 6.59 -13.41 -13.89
N ARG A 254 5.32 -13.45 -13.43
CA ARG A 254 4.16 -13.57 -14.32
C ARG A 254 3.90 -12.29 -15.11
N ILE A 255 3.99 -11.14 -14.46
CA ILE A 255 3.79 -9.85 -15.10
C ILE A 255 4.90 -9.60 -16.13
N VAL A 256 6.15 -9.75 -15.73
CA VAL A 256 7.29 -9.52 -16.63
C VAL A 256 7.23 -10.44 -17.86
N SER A 257 6.79 -11.68 -17.71
CA SER A 257 6.65 -12.61 -18.86
C SER A 257 5.42 -12.32 -19.73
N GLY A 258 4.54 -11.38 -19.36
CA GLY A 258 3.30 -11.10 -20.10
C GLY A 258 2.24 -12.20 -19.99
N ALA A 259 2.46 -13.21 -19.15
CA ALA A 259 1.58 -14.36 -18.99
C ALA A 259 0.36 -14.08 -18.09
N VAL A 260 -0.24 -12.89 -18.24
CA VAL A 260 -1.45 -12.50 -17.51
C VAL A 260 -2.71 -12.98 -18.21
N ASP A 261 -3.79 -13.17 -17.45
CA ASP A 261 -5.05 -13.73 -17.97
C ASP A 261 -5.79 -12.74 -18.88
N ASP A 262 -6.54 -13.26 -19.85
CA ASP A 262 -7.27 -12.43 -20.81
C ASP A 262 -8.36 -11.56 -20.16
N TRP A 263 -9.00 -12.07 -19.07
CA TRP A 263 -9.96 -11.28 -18.31
C TRP A 263 -9.32 -10.04 -17.69
N TYR A 264 -8.06 -10.17 -17.25
CA TYR A 264 -7.29 -9.07 -16.68
C TYR A 264 -6.91 -8.06 -17.75
N LYS A 265 -6.38 -8.51 -18.90
CA LYS A 265 -6.09 -7.66 -20.06
C LYS A 265 -7.32 -6.84 -20.47
N LYS A 266 -8.47 -7.50 -20.59
CA LYS A 266 -9.72 -6.83 -20.98
C LYS A 266 -10.14 -5.74 -19.99
N LYS A 267 -9.99 -5.96 -18.68
CA LYS A 267 -10.29 -4.95 -17.65
C LYS A 267 -9.40 -3.72 -17.77
N HIS A 268 -8.15 -3.90 -18.16
CA HIS A 268 -7.22 -2.80 -18.41
C HIS A 268 -7.51 -2.06 -19.70
N GLU A 269 -7.78 -2.74 -20.80
CA GLU A 269 -8.21 -2.12 -22.04
C GLU A 269 -9.44 -1.23 -21.84
N ASP A 270 -10.38 -1.68 -21.03
CA ASP A 270 -11.56 -0.91 -20.69
C ASP A 270 -11.23 0.31 -19.81
N MET A 271 -10.23 0.19 -18.92
CA MET A 271 -9.69 1.33 -18.14
C MET A 271 -8.99 2.34 -19.03
N ASP A 272 -8.13 1.91 -19.94
CA ASP A 272 -7.39 2.79 -20.85
C ASP A 272 -8.33 3.58 -21.77
N LYS A 273 -9.40 2.94 -22.24
CA LYS A 273 -10.48 3.62 -22.98
C LYS A 273 -11.20 4.68 -22.15
N LEU A 274 -11.46 4.38 -20.87
CA LEU A 274 -12.13 5.30 -19.96
C LEU A 274 -11.25 6.51 -19.62
N MET A 275 -9.98 6.27 -19.35
CA MET A 275 -9.00 7.30 -18.95
C MET A 275 -8.49 8.11 -20.12
N LYS A 276 -8.88 7.77 -21.36
CA LYS A 276 -8.37 8.39 -22.62
C LYS A 276 -6.84 8.39 -22.68
N THR A 277 -6.21 7.39 -22.07
CA THR A 277 -4.76 7.21 -22.13
C THR A 277 -4.35 6.88 -23.56
N ASP A 278 -3.19 7.36 -23.94
CA ASP A 278 -2.65 7.15 -25.29
C ASP A 278 -2.51 5.64 -25.59
N LYS A 279 -3.14 5.18 -26.68
CA LYS A 279 -3.09 3.78 -27.12
C LYS A 279 -1.68 3.29 -27.43
N SER A 280 -0.69 4.18 -27.56
CA SER A 280 0.72 3.80 -27.71
C SER A 280 1.28 3.05 -26.50
N TYR A 281 0.58 3.08 -25.35
CA TYR A 281 0.92 2.36 -24.12
C TYR A 281 0.19 1.04 -23.94
N ASN A 282 -0.28 0.42 -25.03
CA ASN A 282 -0.98 -0.89 -25.03
C ASN A 282 -0.14 -2.07 -24.48
N ASN A 283 1.06 -1.85 -23.99
CA ASN A 283 1.85 -2.86 -23.30
C ASN A 283 1.52 -2.83 -21.80
N LEU A 284 0.35 -3.32 -21.52
CA LEU A 284 -0.10 -3.69 -20.19
C LEU A 284 1.00 -4.46 -19.46
N ASP A 285 1.53 -3.85 -18.43
CA ASP A 285 2.16 -4.55 -17.31
C ASP A 285 3.02 -5.77 -17.69
N SER A 286 3.73 -5.75 -18.81
CA SER A 286 4.59 -6.85 -19.19
C SER A 286 5.99 -6.39 -19.60
N GLY A 287 6.95 -7.27 -19.47
CA GLY A 287 8.34 -6.99 -19.78
C GLY A 287 8.89 -5.83 -18.95
N VAL A 288 9.79 -5.06 -19.52
CA VAL A 288 10.40 -3.88 -18.87
C VAL A 288 9.42 -2.73 -18.63
N GLY A 289 8.25 -2.75 -19.25
CA GLY A 289 7.21 -1.74 -19.15
C GLY A 289 6.25 -1.95 -17.96
N CYS A 290 6.33 -3.06 -17.22
CA CYS A 290 5.31 -3.41 -16.24
C CYS A 290 5.25 -2.48 -15.03
N CYS A 291 6.40 -2.14 -14.52
CA CYS A 291 6.52 -1.84 -13.11
C CYS A 291 7.17 -0.47 -12.89
N ALA A 292 6.55 0.34 -12.03
CA ALA A 292 7.12 1.60 -11.58
C ALA A 292 8.40 1.37 -10.76
N GLN A 293 9.27 2.36 -10.74
CA GLN A 293 10.45 2.35 -9.89
C GLN A 293 10.06 2.30 -8.39
N ASP A 294 8.96 2.94 -8.07
CA ASP A 294 8.33 2.95 -6.74
C ASP A 294 7.16 1.94 -6.65
N THR A 295 7.33 0.75 -7.24
CA THR A 295 6.38 -0.36 -7.12
C THR A 295 6.13 -0.73 -5.67
N ILE A 296 4.86 -0.84 -5.27
CA ILE A 296 4.43 -1.03 -3.89
C ILE A 296 4.10 -2.47 -3.57
N SER A 297 3.43 -3.19 -4.48
CA SER A 297 2.96 -4.54 -4.16
C SER A 297 2.88 -5.49 -5.36
N PHE A 298 3.04 -6.79 -5.06
CA PHE A 298 2.78 -7.90 -5.98
C PHE A 298 1.89 -8.93 -5.28
N HIS A 299 0.78 -9.30 -5.93
CA HIS A 299 -0.14 -10.30 -5.42
C HIS A 299 0.17 -11.71 -5.94
N TYR A 300 -0.40 -12.74 -5.31
CA TYR A 300 -0.13 -14.15 -5.58
C TYR A 300 1.34 -14.55 -5.42
N VAL A 301 2.04 -13.88 -4.52
CA VAL A 301 3.42 -14.22 -4.16
C VAL A 301 3.39 -15.27 -3.04
N GLY A 302 3.91 -16.45 -3.31
CA GLY A 302 4.02 -17.53 -2.33
C GLY A 302 5.07 -17.22 -1.25
N TYR A 303 4.99 -17.93 -0.11
CA TYR A 303 5.88 -17.67 1.03
C TYR A 303 7.37 -17.87 0.69
N LEU A 304 7.71 -18.82 -0.19
CA LEU A 304 9.10 -19.02 -0.64
C LEU A 304 9.52 -17.95 -1.66
N GLU A 305 8.62 -17.57 -2.56
CA GLU A 305 8.86 -16.52 -3.55
C GLU A 305 9.01 -15.14 -2.87
N SER A 306 8.26 -14.89 -1.81
CA SER A 306 8.40 -13.68 -0.98
C SER A 306 9.80 -13.55 -0.39
N ARG A 307 10.34 -14.64 0.18
CA ARG A 307 11.73 -14.68 0.70
C ARG A 307 12.76 -14.49 -0.39
N ALA A 308 12.56 -15.12 -1.55
CA ALA A 308 13.46 -14.98 -2.68
C ALA A 308 13.48 -13.55 -3.23
N LEU A 309 12.30 -12.94 -3.40
CA LEU A 309 12.16 -11.57 -3.88
C LEU A 309 12.80 -10.57 -2.89
N PHE A 310 12.53 -10.74 -1.59
CA PHE A 310 13.12 -9.92 -0.55
C PHE A 310 14.65 -10.01 -0.55
N SER A 311 15.20 -11.24 -0.44
CA SER A 311 16.66 -11.43 -0.39
C SER A 311 17.37 -10.96 -1.66
N THR A 312 16.73 -11.04 -2.82
CA THR A 312 17.28 -10.52 -4.07
C THR A 312 17.29 -8.99 -4.09
N ARG A 313 16.22 -8.35 -3.59
CA ARG A 313 16.17 -6.88 -3.46
C ARG A 313 17.23 -6.38 -2.48
N GLU A 314 17.35 -6.98 -1.29
CA GLU A 314 18.36 -6.60 -0.29
C GLU A 314 19.78 -6.71 -0.88
N ALA A 315 20.10 -7.81 -1.56
CA ALA A 315 21.40 -7.98 -2.20
C ALA A 315 21.69 -6.90 -3.26
N LEU A 316 20.68 -6.47 -4.03
CA LEU A 316 20.83 -5.37 -4.99
C LEU A 316 20.96 -4.00 -4.32
N ILE A 317 20.31 -3.81 -3.17
CA ILE A 317 20.45 -2.58 -2.36
C ILE A 317 21.85 -2.52 -1.77
N GLU A 318 22.40 -3.63 -1.27
CA GLU A 318 23.74 -3.73 -0.73
C GLU A 318 24.81 -3.59 -1.81
N ASN A 319 24.61 -4.24 -2.97
CA ASN A 319 25.51 -4.18 -4.10
C ASN A 319 24.80 -3.72 -5.41
N PRO A 320 24.63 -2.40 -5.62
CA PRO A 320 23.97 -1.87 -6.82
C PRO A 320 24.70 -2.17 -8.13
N HIS A 321 26.00 -2.50 -8.04
CA HIS A 321 26.85 -2.82 -9.20
C HIS A 321 26.95 -4.30 -9.52
N MET A 322 26.14 -5.14 -8.85
CA MET A 322 26.04 -6.58 -9.16
C MET A 322 25.80 -6.77 -10.66
N THR A 323 26.59 -7.63 -11.29
CA THR A 323 26.45 -7.94 -12.72
C THR A 323 25.17 -8.72 -13.00
N ASP A 324 24.72 -8.76 -14.25
CA ASP A 324 23.55 -9.57 -14.63
C ASP A 324 23.77 -11.05 -14.42
N HIS A 325 24.99 -11.53 -14.59
CA HIS A 325 25.36 -12.92 -14.32
C HIS A 325 25.24 -13.25 -12.82
N GLU A 326 25.73 -12.40 -11.94
CA GLU A 326 25.64 -12.57 -10.49
C GLU A 326 24.19 -12.51 -10.02
N LEU A 327 23.43 -11.51 -10.49
CA LEU A 327 22.00 -11.37 -10.17
C LEU A 327 21.20 -12.59 -10.63
N LYS A 328 21.41 -13.04 -11.86
CA LYS A 328 20.77 -14.26 -12.39
C LYS A 328 21.11 -15.49 -11.54
N SER A 329 22.38 -15.67 -11.19
CA SER A 329 22.85 -16.79 -10.37
C SER A 329 22.22 -16.74 -8.97
N LEU A 330 22.12 -15.57 -8.35
CA LEU A 330 21.46 -15.37 -7.07
C LEU A 330 19.97 -15.72 -7.16
N MET A 331 19.27 -15.25 -8.18
CA MET A 331 17.85 -15.55 -8.37
C MET A 331 17.62 -17.05 -8.58
N ILE A 332 18.44 -17.72 -9.40
CA ILE A 332 18.35 -19.18 -9.60
C ILE A 332 18.55 -19.93 -8.29
N ALA A 333 19.49 -19.49 -7.45
CA ALA A 333 19.77 -20.12 -6.16
C ALA A 333 18.66 -19.91 -5.12
N LYS A 334 17.99 -18.76 -5.12
CA LYS A 334 16.99 -18.36 -4.11
C LYS A 334 15.56 -18.66 -4.51
N TRP A 335 15.23 -18.65 -5.80
CA TRP A 335 13.85 -18.77 -6.26
C TRP A 335 13.31 -20.20 -6.07
N PRO A 336 12.07 -20.36 -5.62
CA PRO A 336 11.48 -21.68 -5.44
C PRO A 336 11.29 -22.39 -6.78
N LYS A 337 11.40 -23.70 -6.74
CA LYS A 337 11.10 -24.58 -7.88
C LYS A 337 9.63 -25.05 -7.88
N ASP A 338 8.93 -24.90 -6.77
CA ASP A 338 7.54 -25.32 -6.58
C ASP A 338 6.70 -24.14 -6.08
N PHE A 339 5.54 -23.91 -6.70
CA PHE A 339 4.61 -22.79 -6.45
C PHE A 339 3.20 -23.30 -6.05
N LYS A 340 3.10 -24.50 -5.50
CA LYS A 340 1.80 -25.12 -5.15
C LYS A 340 1.05 -24.39 -4.06
N ASP A 341 1.71 -23.60 -3.24
CA ASP A 341 1.10 -22.87 -2.12
C ASP A 341 0.13 -21.78 -2.56
N ILE A 342 0.19 -21.32 -3.80
CA ILE A 342 -0.64 -20.27 -4.39
C ILE A 342 -1.42 -20.71 -5.64
N GLY A 343 -1.62 -22.01 -5.83
CA GLY A 343 -2.40 -22.51 -6.96
C GLY A 343 -1.76 -22.34 -8.33
N GLY A 344 -0.43 -22.19 -8.40
CA GLY A 344 0.31 -22.08 -9.67
C GLY A 344 0.22 -20.73 -10.36
N TYR A 345 -0.15 -19.66 -9.63
CA TYR A 345 -0.19 -18.31 -10.20
C TYR A 345 1.19 -17.74 -10.52
N SER A 346 2.26 -18.16 -9.84
CA SER A 346 3.62 -17.81 -10.24
C SER A 346 4.06 -18.65 -11.46
N ARG A 347 4.86 -18.04 -12.32
CA ARG A 347 5.45 -18.73 -13.49
C ARG A 347 6.85 -19.26 -13.24
N GLY A 348 7.42 -18.96 -12.09
CA GLY A 348 8.82 -19.24 -11.81
C GLY A 348 9.77 -18.36 -12.64
N LEU A 349 11.04 -18.69 -12.56
CA LEU A 349 12.07 -18.02 -13.35
C LEU A 349 12.08 -18.47 -14.82
N PRO A 350 12.57 -17.65 -15.75
CA PRO A 350 12.85 -18.05 -17.11
C PRO A 350 13.81 -19.25 -17.15
N LYS A 351 13.75 -20.05 -18.23
CA LYS A 351 14.71 -21.13 -18.42
C LYS A 351 16.13 -20.57 -18.49
N GLU A 352 17.11 -21.31 -17.97
CA GLU A 352 18.49 -20.85 -17.84
C GLU A 352 19.11 -20.36 -19.17
N LYS A 353 18.77 -21.01 -20.28
CA LYS A 353 19.28 -20.69 -21.62
C LYS A 353 18.50 -19.58 -22.35
N SER A 354 17.38 -19.09 -21.80
CA SER A 354 16.56 -18.07 -22.43
C SER A 354 17.11 -16.66 -22.09
N LYS A 355 17.97 -16.12 -22.94
CA LYS A 355 18.55 -14.79 -22.71
C LYS A 355 17.48 -13.70 -22.78
N ASP A 356 16.60 -13.76 -23.77
CA ASP A 356 15.61 -12.74 -24.06
C ASP A 356 14.54 -12.60 -22.96
N ASP A 357 14.25 -13.69 -22.23
CA ASP A 357 13.30 -13.68 -21.13
C ASP A 357 13.92 -13.18 -19.81
N TRP A 358 15.25 -13.31 -19.65
CA TRP A 358 15.95 -12.89 -18.45
C TRP A 358 16.19 -11.38 -18.38
N GLU A 359 16.54 -10.75 -19.51
CA GLU A 359 16.85 -9.33 -19.55
C GLU A 359 15.72 -8.44 -18.99
N PRO A 360 14.43 -8.62 -19.37
CA PRO A 360 13.34 -7.88 -18.76
C PRO A 360 13.23 -8.06 -17.26
N LEU A 361 13.41 -9.30 -16.77
CA LEU A 361 13.29 -9.61 -15.36
C LEU A 361 14.42 -8.96 -14.54
N LEU A 362 15.65 -9.05 -14.99
CA LEU A 362 16.82 -8.44 -14.35
C LEU A 362 16.67 -6.91 -14.32
N THR A 363 16.23 -6.32 -15.43
CA THR A 363 15.99 -4.87 -15.55
C THR A 363 14.93 -4.41 -14.54
N VAL A 364 13.81 -5.12 -14.42
CA VAL A 364 12.74 -4.76 -13.47
C VAL A 364 13.21 -4.97 -12.04
N MET A 365 13.93 -6.06 -11.74
CA MET A 365 14.50 -6.29 -10.41
C MET A 365 15.39 -5.13 -9.97
N ARG A 366 16.29 -4.65 -10.81
CA ARG A 366 17.13 -3.48 -10.51
C ARG A 366 16.30 -2.23 -10.28
N ARG A 367 15.29 -2.00 -11.11
CA ARG A 367 14.40 -0.85 -11.02
C ARG A 367 13.69 -0.78 -9.68
N ILE A 368 13.06 -1.88 -9.22
CA ILE A 368 12.31 -1.93 -7.96
C ILE A 368 13.18 -2.08 -6.72
N SER A 369 14.51 -2.29 -6.90
CA SER A 369 15.50 -2.37 -5.83
C SER A 369 16.37 -1.11 -5.74
N SER A 370 16.16 -0.11 -6.61
CA SER A 370 16.92 1.13 -6.54
C SER A 370 16.67 1.82 -5.19
N ARG A 371 17.75 2.22 -4.52
CA ARG A 371 17.69 2.92 -3.23
C ARG A 371 16.89 4.21 -3.38
N HIS A 372 15.67 4.19 -2.93
CA HIS A 372 15.09 5.38 -2.35
C HIS A 372 15.52 5.37 -0.88
N THR A 373 16.19 6.43 -0.43
CA THR A 373 16.66 6.59 0.95
C THR A 373 15.71 5.87 1.91
N GLN A 374 16.26 4.91 2.67
CA GLN A 374 15.55 4.18 3.72
C GLN A 374 14.89 5.20 4.65
N ARG A 375 13.64 5.53 4.38
CA ARG A 375 12.79 6.26 5.30
C ARG A 375 11.88 5.22 5.94
N GLU A 376 12.10 5.04 7.20
CA GLU A 376 11.17 4.28 8.03
C GLU A 376 9.76 4.90 7.88
N CYS A 377 8.78 4.08 7.63
CA CYS A 377 7.39 4.50 7.66
C CYS A 377 7.00 5.07 9.06
#